data_2b398ca7861ee2856c8e182285b0a05f
#
_entry.id   2b398ca7861ee2856c8e182285b0a05f
#
_cell.length_a   1.000
_cell.length_b   1.000
_cell.length_c   1.000
_cell.angle_alpha   90.00
_cell.angle_beta   90.00
_cell.angle_gamma   90.00
#
_symmetry.space_group_name_H-M   'P 1'
#
loop_
_entity.id
_entity.type
_entity.pdbx_description
1 polymer ?
#
loop_
_entity_poly.entity_id
_entity_poly.type
_entity_poly.pdbx_seq_one_letter_code
_entity_poly.pdbx_strand_id
1 'polypeptide(L)'
;MTEKEKMLRGMLYAPARDETLLAELAACKAQCQQFNQRAYQAEGIESAQMLLRRLLGAAGEGLRIEPPFWCDYGWNISVGRNFYMNHGGVILDAGGVTFGDNVLVGPQCGFYTSGQPLDAAKRAQGLEYAYPIRVGSGVWIGGGVRVMPGVSIGDGAVIASGSVVTKDIPAGVLAAGVPCRPIRPITAADRMLP
;
A
#
# COMPACT_ATOMS: atom_id res chain seq x y z
N MET A 1 4.50 -17.57 -21.01
CA MET A 1 4.48 -16.55 -19.93
C MET A 1 3.02 -16.36 -19.54
N THR A 2 2.68 -16.63 -18.27
CA THR A 2 1.34 -16.43 -17.72
C THR A 2 1.05 -14.94 -17.51
N GLU A 3 -0.22 -14.58 -17.32
CA GLU A 3 -0.56 -13.18 -17.01
C GLU A 3 0.04 -12.76 -15.65
N LYS A 4 0.11 -13.67 -14.68
CA LYS A 4 0.82 -13.45 -13.41
C LYS A 4 2.31 -13.14 -13.60
N GLU A 5 3.00 -13.87 -14.47
CA GLU A 5 4.40 -13.58 -14.79
C GLU A 5 4.58 -12.22 -15.47
N LYS A 6 3.65 -11.82 -16.34
CA LYS A 6 3.64 -10.49 -16.97
C LYS A 6 3.43 -9.39 -15.93
N MET A 7 2.44 -9.56 -15.03
CA MET A 7 2.16 -8.65 -13.92
C MET A 7 3.42 -8.39 -13.08
N LEU A 8 4.08 -9.46 -12.63
CA LEU A 8 5.29 -9.37 -11.79
C LEU A 8 6.50 -8.73 -12.50
N ARG A 9 6.50 -8.71 -13.84
CA ARG A 9 7.54 -8.07 -14.66
C ARG A 9 7.18 -6.65 -15.11
N GLY A 10 6.06 -6.09 -14.63
CA GLY A 10 5.61 -4.76 -15.03
C GLY A 10 5.17 -4.65 -16.50
N MET A 11 4.84 -5.78 -17.13
CA MET A 11 4.31 -5.83 -18.49
C MET A 11 2.79 -5.63 -18.49
N LEU A 12 2.22 -5.28 -19.64
CA LEU A 12 0.76 -5.33 -19.78
C LEU A 12 0.27 -6.76 -19.62
N TYR A 13 -0.75 -6.95 -18.81
CA TYR A 13 -1.35 -8.24 -18.50
C TYR A 13 -2.89 -8.13 -18.46
N ALA A 14 -3.57 -9.27 -18.57
CA ALA A 14 -5.03 -9.35 -18.53
C ALA A 14 -5.46 -10.22 -17.33
N PRO A 15 -5.65 -9.66 -16.12
CA PRO A 15 -5.91 -10.45 -14.91
C PRO A 15 -7.13 -11.35 -15.02
N ALA A 16 -8.17 -10.92 -15.73
CA ALA A 16 -9.39 -11.71 -15.95
C ALA A 16 -9.18 -12.97 -16.78
N ARG A 17 -8.01 -13.16 -17.43
CA ARG A 17 -7.67 -14.32 -18.24
C ARG A 17 -6.77 -15.32 -17.52
N ASP A 18 -6.46 -15.09 -16.25
CA ASP A 18 -5.58 -15.93 -15.44
C ASP A 18 -6.36 -16.48 -14.23
N GLU A 19 -6.72 -17.77 -14.32
CA GLU A 19 -7.49 -18.44 -13.27
C GLU A 19 -6.77 -18.42 -11.91
N THR A 20 -5.42 -18.45 -11.91
CA THR A 20 -4.62 -18.36 -10.69
C THR A 20 -4.77 -16.99 -10.03
N LEU A 21 -4.65 -15.90 -10.80
CA LEU A 21 -4.86 -14.55 -10.28
C LEU A 21 -6.28 -14.35 -9.76
N LEU A 22 -7.29 -14.85 -10.46
CA LEU A 22 -8.69 -14.77 -10.01
C LEU A 22 -8.92 -15.52 -8.71
N ALA A 23 -8.36 -16.72 -8.58
CA ALA A 23 -8.48 -17.54 -7.36
C ALA A 23 -7.75 -16.89 -6.18
N GLU A 24 -6.54 -16.37 -6.38
CA GLU A 24 -5.75 -15.68 -5.35
C GLU A 24 -6.45 -14.39 -4.89
N LEU A 25 -7.00 -13.60 -5.81
CA LEU A 25 -7.77 -12.41 -5.52
C LEU A 25 -9.00 -12.73 -4.64
N ALA A 26 -9.77 -13.76 -5.02
CA ALA A 26 -10.94 -14.18 -4.27
C ALA A 26 -10.57 -14.66 -2.86
N ALA A 27 -9.51 -15.46 -2.73
CA ALA A 27 -9.00 -15.95 -1.46
C ALA A 27 -8.54 -14.79 -0.55
N CYS A 28 -7.83 -13.82 -1.12
CA CYS A 28 -7.38 -12.62 -0.39
C CYS A 28 -8.57 -11.79 0.13
N LYS A 29 -9.58 -11.53 -0.72
CA LYS A 29 -10.79 -10.79 -0.30
C LYS A 29 -11.52 -11.47 0.84
N ALA A 30 -11.63 -12.81 0.84
CA ALA A 30 -12.21 -13.58 1.93
C ALA A 30 -11.40 -13.42 3.23
N GLN A 31 -10.07 -13.42 3.16
CA GLN A 31 -9.21 -13.21 4.33
C GLN A 31 -9.30 -11.77 4.86
N CYS A 32 -9.34 -10.77 4.01
CA CYS A 32 -9.59 -9.38 4.41
C CYS A 32 -10.94 -9.24 5.12
N GLN A 33 -12.00 -9.88 4.62
CA GLN A 33 -13.31 -9.88 5.26
C GLN A 33 -13.25 -10.53 6.65
N GLN A 34 -12.58 -11.67 6.79
CA GLN A 34 -12.40 -12.33 8.10
C GLN A 34 -11.65 -11.43 9.08
N PHE A 35 -10.56 -10.78 8.64
CA PHE A 35 -9.82 -9.81 9.45
C PHE A 35 -10.75 -8.68 9.93
N ASN A 36 -11.45 -8.05 9.01
CA ASN A 36 -12.33 -6.91 9.30
C ASN A 36 -13.45 -7.28 10.28
N GLN A 37 -14.00 -8.48 10.18
CA GLN A 37 -15.02 -8.95 11.10
C GLN A 37 -14.47 -9.28 12.49
N ARG A 38 -13.34 -10.02 12.57
CA ARG A 38 -12.76 -10.47 13.84
C ARG A 38 -12.25 -9.33 14.70
N ALA A 39 -11.71 -8.29 14.09
CA ALA A 39 -11.16 -7.17 14.82
C ALA A 39 -12.17 -6.43 15.73
N TYR A 40 -13.46 -6.60 15.45
CA TYR A 40 -14.56 -6.03 16.27
C TYR A 40 -15.22 -7.05 17.21
N GLN A 41 -14.71 -8.29 17.29
CA GLN A 41 -15.25 -9.31 18.19
C GLN A 41 -14.50 -9.32 19.53
N ALA A 42 -15.05 -10.04 20.53
CA ALA A 42 -14.50 -10.14 21.88
C ALA A 42 -13.07 -10.70 21.95
N GLU A 43 -12.66 -11.53 20.98
CA GLU A 43 -11.30 -12.08 20.86
C GLU A 43 -10.26 -11.05 20.40
N GLY A 44 -10.74 -9.88 19.98
CA GLY A 44 -9.98 -8.67 19.81
C GLY A 44 -9.04 -8.59 18.63
N ILE A 45 -8.41 -7.43 18.56
CA ILE A 45 -7.52 -7.00 17.48
C ILE A 45 -6.29 -7.93 17.34
N GLU A 46 -5.79 -8.53 18.43
CA GLU A 46 -4.58 -9.36 18.39
C GLU A 46 -4.77 -10.64 17.57
N SER A 47 -5.90 -11.33 17.74
CA SER A 47 -6.22 -12.52 16.94
C SER A 47 -6.39 -12.15 15.45
N ALA A 48 -6.94 -10.99 15.17
CA ALA A 48 -7.07 -10.45 13.81
C ALA A 48 -5.70 -10.12 13.20
N GLN A 49 -4.75 -9.54 13.97
CA GLN A 49 -3.39 -9.28 13.47
C GLN A 49 -2.66 -10.57 13.05
N MET A 50 -2.93 -11.71 13.69
CA MET A 50 -2.36 -12.99 13.25
C MET A 50 -2.85 -13.43 11.87
N LEU A 51 -4.09 -13.09 11.48
CA LEU A 51 -4.59 -13.34 10.12
C LEU A 51 -3.80 -12.50 9.10
N LEU A 52 -3.57 -11.23 9.40
CA LEU A 52 -2.78 -10.35 8.53
C LEU A 52 -1.35 -10.86 8.35
N ARG A 53 -0.70 -11.35 9.41
CA ARG A 53 0.66 -11.92 9.31
C ARG A 53 0.74 -13.13 8.37
N ARG A 54 -0.37 -13.84 8.20
CA ARG A 54 -0.46 -14.98 7.25
C ARG A 54 -0.81 -14.53 5.85
N LEU A 55 -1.54 -13.42 5.73
CA LEU A 55 -1.96 -12.86 4.45
C LEU A 55 -0.81 -12.12 3.76
N LEU A 56 -0.03 -11.34 4.53
CA LEU A 56 1.06 -10.53 3.99
C LEU A 56 2.26 -11.37 3.61
N GLY A 57 2.96 -11.00 2.54
CA GLY A 57 4.19 -11.68 2.09
C GLY A 57 5.31 -11.62 3.12
N ALA A 58 5.45 -10.51 3.83
CA ALA A 58 6.33 -10.38 4.98
C ALA A 58 5.79 -9.35 5.98
N ALA A 59 5.94 -9.63 7.28
CA ALA A 59 5.53 -8.73 8.35
C ALA A 59 6.53 -8.75 9.50
N GLY A 60 7.18 -7.61 9.75
CA GLY A 60 8.07 -7.41 10.89
C GLY A 60 7.33 -7.44 12.24
N GLU A 61 8.08 -7.40 13.33
CA GLU A 61 7.51 -7.27 14.67
C GLU A 61 6.75 -5.95 14.83
N GLY A 62 5.76 -5.90 15.72
CA GLY A 62 4.99 -4.68 15.99
C GLY A 62 4.04 -4.28 14.86
N LEU A 63 3.70 -5.21 13.92
CA LEU A 63 2.67 -4.97 12.93
C LEU A 63 1.34 -4.62 13.60
N ARG A 64 0.73 -3.51 13.17
CA ARG A 64 -0.64 -3.15 13.53
C ARG A 64 -1.37 -2.48 12.37
N ILE A 65 -2.51 -3.04 11.98
CA ILE A 65 -3.42 -2.47 10.98
C ILE A 65 -4.80 -2.39 11.61
N GLU A 66 -5.42 -1.21 11.55
CA GLU A 66 -6.77 -1.02 12.05
C GLU A 66 -7.80 -1.35 10.95
N PRO A 67 -8.90 -2.06 11.28
CA PRO A 67 -9.94 -2.36 10.30
C PRO A 67 -10.78 -1.11 9.96
N PRO A 68 -11.46 -1.08 8.80
CA PRO A 68 -11.34 -2.07 7.74
C PRO A 68 -10.06 -1.91 6.92
N PHE A 69 -9.53 -3.04 6.45
CA PHE A 69 -8.37 -3.11 5.56
C PHE A 69 -8.70 -3.98 4.34
N TRP A 70 -8.20 -3.60 3.17
CA TRP A 70 -8.37 -4.34 1.93
C TRP A 70 -7.09 -4.37 1.10
N CYS A 71 -6.79 -5.52 0.52
CA CYS A 71 -5.74 -5.66 -0.49
C CYS A 71 -6.17 -6.64 -1.58
N ASP A 72 -5.41 -6.75 -2.68
CA ASP A 72 -5.76 -7.62 -3.79
C ASP A 72 -5.22 -9.03 -3.60
N TYR A 73 -3.95 -9.17 -3.25
CA TYR A 73 -3.28 -10.47 -3.12
C TYR A 73 -2.68 -10.69 -1.73
N GLY A 74 -2.24 -9.64 -1.05
CA GLY A 74 -1.59 -9.68 0.26
C GLY A 74 -0.16 -10.20 0.22
N TRP A 75 0.10 -11.33 -0.44
CA TRP A 75 1.44 -11.92 -0.54
C TRP A 75 2.47 -11.00 -1.21
N ASN A 76 2.04 -9.98 -1.92
CA ASN A 76 2.90 -9.00 -2.57
C ASN A 76 3.10 -7.71 -1.75
N ILE A 77 2.72 -7.75 -0.47
CA ILE A 77 2.92 -6.67 0.51
C ILE A 77 3.97 -7.11 1.52
N SER A 78 4.98 -6.29 1.72
CA SER A 78 6.00 -6.49 2.76
C SER A 78 6.06 -5.26 3.66
N VAL A 79 6.02 -5.46 4.98
CA VAL A 79 6.14 -4.40 5.97
C VAL A 79 7.27 -4.69 6.95
N GLY A 80 8.03 -3.66 7.30
CA GLY A 80 9.08 -3.72 8.30
C GLY A 80 8.56 -3.76 9.74
N ARG A 81 9.45 -3.51 10.70
CA ARG A 81 9.12 -3.48 12.13
C ARG A 81 8.32 -2.23 12.49
N ASN A 82 7.42 -2.38 13.48
CA ASN A 82 6.61 -1.27 14.01
C ASN A 82 5.79 -0.55 12.93
N PHE A 83 5.26 -1.31 11.97
CA PHE A 83 4.37 -0.75 10.96
C PHE A 83 2.98 -0.52 11.56
N TYR A 84 2.46 0.70 11.42
CA TYR A 84 1.10 1.05 11.79
C TYR A 84 0.31 1.61 10.62
N MET A 85 -0.89 1.10 10.39
CA MET A 85 -1.85 1.65 9.42
C MET A 85 -3.21 1.85 10.10
N ASN A 86 -3.72 3.06 10.02
CA ASN A 86 -5.02 3.43 10.57
C ASN A 86 -6.19 2.95 9.68
N HIS A 87 -7.43 3.18 10.13
CA HIS A 87 -8.67 2.70 9.52
C HIS A 87 -8.81 3.05 8.03
N GLY A 88 -9.40 2.12 7.27
CA GLY A 88 -9.76 2.35 5.87
C GLY A 88 -8.57 2.27 4.90
N GLY A 89 -7.51 1.57 5.28
CA GLY A 89 -6.38 1.32 4.40
C GLY A 89 -6.74 0.42 3.21
N VAL A 90 -6.27 0.79 2.01
CA VAL A 90 -6.43 -0.01 0.79
C VAL A 90 -5.08 -0.14 0.09
N ILE A 91 -4.65 -1.38 -0.17
CA ILE A 91 -3.41 -1.66 -0.91
C ILE A 91 -3.74 -2.56 -2.12
N LEU A 92 -3.69 -2.00 -3.33
CA LEU A 92 -3.81 -2.77 -4.57
C LEU A 92 -2.40 -3.22 -4.97
N ASP A 93 -2.02 -4.42 -4.54
CA ASP A 93 -0.64 -4.88 -4.49
C ASP A 93 -0.16 -5.70 -5.71
N ALA A 94 -0.84 -5.60 -6.85
CA ALA A 94 -0.43 -6.31 -8.07
C ALA A 94 1.04 -6.10 -8.45
N GLY A 95 1.56 -4.87 -8.31
CA GLY A 95 2.96 -4.52 -8.58
C GLY A 95 3.92 -4.67 -7.39
N GLY A 96 3.39 -5.03 -6.22
CA GLY A 96 4.14 -5.11 -4.98
C GLY A 96 4.25 -3.77 -4.23
N VAL A 97 4.10 -3.85 -2.89
CA VAL A 97 4.26 -2.71 -1.99
C VAL A 97 5.20 -3.07 -0.86
N THR A 98 6.24 -2.28 -0.66
CA THR A 98 7.18 -2.46 0.45
C THR A 98 7.20 -1.23 1.35
N PHE A 99 7.17 -1.48 2.66
CA PHE A 99 7.34 -0.46 3.69
C PHE A 99 8.55 -0.82 4.56
N GLY A 100 9.36 0.18 4.87
CA GLY A 100 10.47 0.05 5.82
C GLY A 100 9.99 -0.06 7.28
N ASP A 101 10.92 0.12 8.21
CA ASP A 101 10.65 0.10 9.65
C ASP A 101 10.03 1.42 10.12
N ASN A 102 9.23 1.36 11.21
CA ASN A 102 8.64 2.53 11.89
C ASN A 102 7.83 3.44 10.96
N VAL A 103 7.03 2.86 10.08
CA VAL A 103 6.15 3.59 9.17
C VAL A 103 4.78 3.79 9.81
N LEU A 104 4.29 5.03 9.78
CA LEU A 104 2.97 5.40 10.26
C LEU A 104 2.09 5.85 9.10
N VAL A 105 0.94 5.19 8.93
CA VAL A 105 -0.03 5.50 7.88
C VAL A 105 -1.35 5.94 8.50
N GLY A 106 -1.78 7.15 8.17
CA GLY A 106 -3.04 7.73 8.59
C GLY A 106 -4.27 7.03 8.00
N PRO A 107 -5.48 7.44 8.43
CA PRO A 107 -6.71 6.79 7.99
C PRO A 107 -7.01 7.05 6.51
N GLN A 108 -7.75 6.12 5.90
CA GLN A 108 -8.25 6.21 4.51
C GLN A 108 -7.15 6.41 3.46
N CYS A 109 -5.96 5.88 3.69
CA CYS A 109 -4.88 5.90 2.71
C CYS A 109 -5.00 4.79 1.67
N GLY A 110 -4.52 5.08 0.46
CA GLY A 110 -4.51 4.12 -0.65
C GLY A 110 -3.13 4.03 -1.31
N PHE A 111 -2.69 2.79 -1.58
CA PHE A 111 -1.46 2.48 -2.31
C PHE A 111 -1.86 1.67 -3.54
N TYR A 112 -1.79 2.27 -4.71
CA TYR A 112 -2.31 1.70 -5.94
C TYR A 112 -1.16 1.37 -6.87
N THR A 113 -0.77 0.11 -6.96
CA THR A 113 0.33 -0.31 -7.84
C THR A 113 -0.14 -0.57 -9.26
N SER A 114 -1.45 -0.79 -9.48
CA SER A 114 -2.02 -1.10 -10.78
C SER A 114 -2.72 0.10 -11.41
N GLY A 115 -2.81 0.06 -12.73
CA GLY A 115 -3.57 1.01 -13.53
C GLY A 115 -3.89 0.43 -14.90
N GLN A 116 -4.78 1.11 -15.63
CA GLN A 116 -5.19 0.71 -16.97
C GLN A 116 -4.53 1.60 -18.03
N PRO A 117 -4.31 1.08 -19.26
CA PRO A 117 -3.81 1.87 -20.38
C PRO A 117 -4.67 3.11 -20.64
N LEU A 118 -4.01 4.24 -20.95
CA LEU A 118 -4.70 5.47 -21.35
C LEU A 118 -5.45 5.31 -22.67
N ASP A 119 -4.95 4.44 -23.56
CA ASP A 119 -5.63 4.07 -24.79
C ASP A 119 -6.91 3.29 -24.51
N ALA A 120 -8.05 3.82 -24.95
CA ALA A 120 -9.38 3.27 -24.68
C ALA A 120 -9.57 1.86 -25.27
N ALA A 121 -9.01 1.60 -26.46
CA ALA A 121 -9.13 0.29 -27.11
C ALA A 121 -8.35 -0.80 -26.35
N LYS A 122 -7.16 -0.48 -25.85
CA LYS A 122 -6.39 -1.38 -24.96
C LYS A 122 -7.09 -1.58 -23.62
N ARG A 123 -7.65 -0.54 -23.04
CA ARG A 123 -8.39 -0.63 -21.78
C ARG A 123 -9.63 -1.50 -21.90
N ALA A 124 -10.35 -1.41 -23.03
CA ALA A 124 -11.52 -2.25 -23.32
C ALA A 124 -11.18 -3.74 -23.45
N GLN A 125 -9.91 -4.10 -23.69
CA GLN A 125 -9.43 -5.48 -23.72
C GLN A 125 -9.17 -6.04 -22.31
N GLY A 126 -9.39 -5.27 -21.23
CA GLY A 126 -9.13 -5.65 -19.85
C GLY A 126 -7.63 -5.73 -19.52
N LEU A 127 -6.80 -4.94 -20.23
CA LEU A 127 -5.37 -4.89 -19.97
C LEU A 127 -5.08 -3.93 -18.80
N GLU A 128 -4.13 -4.34 -17.98
CA GLU A 128 -3.60 -3.56 -16.84
C GLU A 128 -2.08 -3.52 -16.91
N TYR A 129 -1.50 -2.57 -16.19
CA TYR A 129 -0.08 -2.54 -15.82
C TYR A 129 0.05 -2.49 -14.30
N ALA A 130 1.19 -2.92 -13.76
CA ALA A 130 1.46 -2.83 -12.34
C ALA A 130 2.93 -2.45 -12.10
N TYR A 131 3.15 -1.40 -11.26
CA TYR A 131 4.48 -0.93 -10.91
C TYR A 131 4.62 -0.84 -9.38
N PRO A 132 5.77 -1.25 -8.82
CA PRO A 132 5.95 -1.35 -7.39
C PRO A 132 5.94 0.02 -6.70
N ILE A 133 5.38 0.06 -5.49
CA ILE A 133 5.50 1.19 -4.57
C ILE A 133 6.49 0.83 -3.47
N ARG A 134 7.41 1.76 -3.16
CA ARG A 134 8.39 1.61 -2.08
C ARG A 134 8.30 2.77 -1.11
N VAL A 135 8.15 2.45 0.16
CA VAL A 135 8.14 3.43 1.25
C VAL A 135 9.29 3.11 2.20
N GLY A 136 10.16 4.07 2.41
CA GLY A 136 11.32 3.95 3.29
C GLY A 136 10.95 3.83 4.77
N SER A 137 11.98 3.81 5.61
CA SER A 137 11.82 3.73 7.07
C SER A 137 11.51 5.09 7.70
N GLY A 138 10.79 5.10 8.83
CA GLY A 138 10.46 6.32 9.57
C GLY A 138 9.54 7.29 8.83
N VAL A 139 8.83 6.84 7.82
CA VAL A 139 7.92 7.67 7.02
C VAL A 139 6.60 7.85 7.76
N TRP A 140 6.09 9.08 7.77
CA TRP A 140 4.73 9.38 8.21
C TRP A 140 3.85 9.82 7.04
N ILE A 141 2.77 9.08 6.81
CA ILE A 141 1.79 9.34 5.77
C ILE A 141 0.50 9.81 6.44
N GLY A 142 0.10 11.05 6.21
CA GLY A 142 -1.13 11.66 6.72
C GLY A 142 -2.39 10.99 6.16
N GLY A 143 -3.54 11.27 6.80
CA GLY A 143 -4.81 10.67 6.37
C GLY A 143 -5.23 11.07 4.95
N GLY A 144 -5.92 10.16 4.27
CA GLY A 144 -6.47 10.41 2.93
C GLY A 144 -5.44 10.45 1.80
N VAL A 145 -4.18 10.13 2.04
CA VAL A 145 -3.13 10.12 1.01
C VAL A 145 -3.35 9.00 0.00
N ARG A 146 -3.09 9.28 -1.27
CA ARG A 146 -3.09 8.30 -2.36
C ARG A 146 -1.70 8.24 -3.00
N VAL A 147 -1.12 7.04 -3.07
CA VAL A 147 0.19 6.81 -3.69
C VAL A 147 -0.03 6.03 -5.00
N MET A 148 0.50 6.59 -6.09
CA MET A 148 0.30 6.09 -7.44
C MET A 148 1.36 5.04 -7.84
N PRO A 149 1.12 4.25 -8.90
CA PRO A 149 2.03 3.19 -9.35
C PRO A 149 3.46 3.67 -9.57
N GLY A 150 4.43 2.88 -9.14
CA GLY A 150 5.85 3.12 -9.40
C GLY A 150 6.53 4.14 -8.49
N VAL A 151 5.82 4.72 -7.51
CA VAL A 151 6.35 5.76 -6.63
C VAL A 151 7.25 5.17 -5.55
N SER A 152 8.35 5.88 -5.27
CA SER A 152 9.22 5.67 -4.10
C SER A 152 9.14 6.88 -3.16
N ILE A 153 8.99 6.62 -1.86
CA ILE A 153 9.02 7.64 -0.78
C ILE A 153 10.24 7.35 0.09
N GLY A 154 11.16 8.30 0.16
CA GLY A 154 12.42 8.15 0.88
C GLY A 154 12.26 8.17 2.41
N ASP A 155 13.30 7.67 3.10
CA ASP A 155 13.33 7.54 4.56
C ASP A 155 13.02 8.86 5.27
N GLY A 156 12.26 8.78 6.37
CA GLY A 156 11.94 9.93 7.21
C GLY A 156 11.11 11.02 6.54
N ALA A 157 10.56 10.77 5.35
CA ALA A 157 9.65 11.73 4.71
C ALA A 157 8.31 11.81 5.44
N VAL A 158 7.69 12.98 5.38
CA VAL A 158 6.32 13.23 5.89
C VAL A 158 5.44 13.65 4.72
N ILE A 159 4.34 12.93 4.50
CA ILE A 159 3.34 13.25 3.47
C ILE A 159 2.11 13.83 4.16
N ALA A 160 1.79 15.07 3.89
CA ALA A 160 0.63 15.74 4.48
C ALA A 160 -0.69 15.12 4.00
N SER A 161 -1.69 15.17 4.90
CA SER A 161 -3.03 14.61 4.64
C SER A 161 -3.65 15.12 3.34
N GLY A 162 -4.42 14.27 2.66
CA GLY A 162 -5.11 14.60 1.41
C GLY A 162 -4.22 14.68 0.16
N SER A 163 -2.94 14.37 0.26
CA SER A 163 -2.01 14.43 -0.87
C SER A 163 -2.20 13.29 -1.86
N VAL A 164 -1.89 13.55 -3.14
CA VAL A 164 -1.81 12.53 -4.20
C VAL A 164 -0.37 12.46 -4.71
N VAL A 165 0.33 11.40 -4.34
CA VAL A 165 1.75 11.19 -4.65
C VAL A 165 1.89 10.50 -6.00
N THR A 166 2.31 11.27 -7.00
CA THR A 166 2.42 10.83 -8.41
C THR A 166 3.86 10.74 -8.91
N LYS A 167 4.84 11.12 -8.08
CA LYS A 167 6.27 11.08 -8.35
C LYS A 167 7.02 10.77 -7.06
N ASP A 168 8.25 10.31 -7.21
CA ASP A 168 9.12 10.00 -6.07
C ASP A 168 9.28 11.21 -5.14
N ILE A 169 9.32 10.92 -3.84
CA ILE A 169 9.54 11.89 -2.76
C ILE A 169 10.91 11.61 -2.12
N PRO A 170 11.79 12.61 -2.05
CA PRO A 170 13.09 12.47 -1.40
C PRO A 170 12.98 12.12 0.09
N ALA A 171 14.05 11.59 0.66
CA ALA A 171 14.16 11.36 2.09
C ALA A 171 14.17 12.68 2.89
N GLY A 172 13.67 12.64 4.13
CA GLY A 172 13.78 13.73 5.09
C GLY A 172 13.08 15.03 4.68
N VAL A 173 12.00 14.96 3.92
CA VAL A 173 11.22 16.15 3.50
C VAL A 173 9.77 16.08 3.99
N LEU A 174 9.20 17.26 4.22
CA LEU A 174 7.76 17.45 4.25
C LEU A 174 7.27 17.67 2.82
N ALA A 175 6.30 16.86 2.37
CA ALA A 175 5.67 16.96 1.06
C ALA A 175 4.15 17.06 1.18
N ALA A 176 3.49 17.79 0.28
CA ALA A 176 2.04 17.97 0.29
C ALA A 176 1.47 18.28 -1.09
N GLY A 177 0.16 18.13 -1.22
CA GLY A 177 -0.64 18.66 -2.33
C GLY A 177 -1.12 17.63 -3.34
N VAL A 178 -1.87 18.12 -4.33
CA VAL A 178 -2.40 17.38 -5.48
C VAL A 178 -2.04 18.13 -6.75
N PRO A 179 -0.99 17.69 -7.45
CA PRO A 179 -0.08 16.60 -7.15
C PRO A 179 0.89 16.92 -5.99
N CYS A 180 1.26 15.91 -5.20
CA CYS A 180 2.17 16.05 -4.07
C CYS A 180 3.57 16.49 -4.52
N ARG A 181 4.15 17.46 -3.80
CA ARG A 181 5.51 17.98 -4.03
C ARG A 181 6.23 18.21 -2.71
N PRO A 182 7.57 18.04 -2.68
CA PRO A 182 8.37 18.48 -1.55
C PRO A 182 8.15 19.97 -1.27
N ILE A 183 7.92 20.32 -0.01
CA ILE A 183 7.73 21.71 0.45
C ILE A 183 9.01 22.23 1.07
N ARG A 184 9.60 21.44 1.99
CA ARG A 184 10.84 21.80 2.69
C ARG A 184 11.53 20.57 3.28
N PRO A 185 12.82 20.65 3.57
CA PRO A 185 13.49 19.66 4.39
C PRO A 185 12.92 19.61 5.81
N ILE A 186 12.99 18.45 6.44
CA ILE A 186 12.78 18.26 7.88
C ILE A 186 14.14 18.50 8.56
N THR A 187 14.18 19.38 9.55
CA THR A 187 15.42 19.84 10.20
C THR A 187 15.41 19.59 11.71
N ALA A 188 16.51 19.90 12.37
CA ALA A 188 16.60 19.83 13.84
C ALA A 188 15.55 20.71 14.54
N ALA A 189 15.11 21.80 13.94
CA ALA A 189 14.06 22.67 14.50
C ALA A 189 12.71 21.93 14.63
N ASP A 190 12.43 20.95 13.77
CA ASP A 190 11.20 20.16 13.84
C ASP A 190 11.13 19.22 15.05
N ARG A 191 12.28 18.98 15.74
CA ARG A 191 12.33 18.21 17.00
C ARG A 191 11.71 18.91 18.20
N MET A 192 11.58 20.23 18.12
CA MET A 192 11.09 21.09 19.20
C MET A 192 9.60 21.40 19.06
N LEU A 193 8.95 20.95 18.00
CA LEU A 193 7.51 21.11 17.82
C LEU A 193 6.76 20.02 18.59
N PRO A 194 5.67 20.38 19.31
CA PRO A 194 4.84 19.42 20.04
C PRO A 194 4.12 18.48 19.08
#